data_3d21f3e3456e7a6814ad6f6b08757f1c
#
_entry.id   3d21f3e3456e7a6814ad6f6b08757f1c
#
_cell.length_a   1.000
_cell.length_b   1.000
_cell.length_c   1.000
_cell.angle_alpha   90.00
_cell.angle_beta   90.00
_cell.angle_gamma   90.00
#
_symmetry.space_group_name_H-M   'P 1'
#
loop_
_entity.id
_entity.type
_entity.pdbx_description
1 polymer ?
#
loop_
_entity_poly.entity_id
_entity_poly.type
_entity_poly.pdbx_seq_one_letter_code
_entity_poly.pdbx_strand_id
1 'polypeptide(L)'
;IGPGTVTTASIAGANFGFVLMWALLLSIIVTFVLQEMSSRLGIVSGLGLSEALRSSINNHFLKAFLMILIVSALGIGNAAFEVGNITGAAIGLSQISNLSISSSVLIVGILVLILLGTRIFKMLEQILTVLVVIMSLLFLLTMITIEIDYSKLLRGLFIPTVTASSLLTIMALIGTTVVPYNLFLHADASKRKWKDQEVTQALNNSRVDTAIS
;
A
#
# COMPACT_ATOMS: atom_id res chain seq x y z
N ILE A 1 4.40 3.01 -0.90
CA ILE A 1 4.16 3.30 -2.33
C ILE A 1 5.13 2.45 -3.14
N GLY A 2 4.61 1.65 -4.07
CA GLY A 2 5.40 0.80 -4.95
C GLY A 2 5.18 1.14 -6.44
N PRO A 3 5.97 0.54 -7.35
CA PRO A 3 5.82 0.74 -8.80
C PRO A 3 4.40 0.42 -9.30
N GLY A 4 3.74 -0.58 -8.73
CA GLY A 4 2.36 -0.93 -9.05
C GLY A 4 1.36 0.17 -8.71
N THR A 5 1.49 0.82 -7.55
CA THR A 5 0.66 1.95 -7.15
C THR A 5 0.83 3.14 -8.07
N VAL A 6 2.10 3.47 -8.42
CA VAL A 6 2.42 4.58 -9.34
C VAL A 6 1.82 4.31 -10.72
N THR A 7 1.99 3.10 -11.25
CA THR A 7 1.44 2.71 -12.55
C THR A 7 -0.09 2.78 -12.56
N THR A 8 -0.75 2.26 -11.51
CA THR A 8 -2.21 2.29 -11.39
C THR A 8 -2.73 3.73 -11.32
N ALA A 9 -2.09 4.59 -10.53
CA ALA A 9 -2.46 6.00 -10.43
C ALA A 9 -2.23 6.75 -11.74
N SER A 10 -1.12 6.46 -12.46
CA SER A 10 -0.83 7.05 -13.76
C SER A 10 -1.86 6.65 -14.82
N ILE A 11 -2.23 5.37 -14.88
CA ILE A 11 -3.28 4.86 -15.79
C ILE A 11 -4.65 5.49 -15.44
N ALA A 12 -4.97 5.61 -14.16
CA ALA A 12 -6.19 6.25 -13.71
C ALA A 12 -6.25 7.73 -14.13
N GLY A 13 -5.14 8.46 -13.93
CA GLY A 13 -5.01 9.86 -14.35
C GLY A 13 -5.11 10.03 -15.87
N ALA A 14 -4.44 9.19 -16.64
CA ALA A 14 -4.45 9.23 -18.10
C ALA A 14 -5.84 8.96 -18.71
N ASN A 15 -6.58 8.01 -18.14
CA ASN A 15 -7.88 7.59 -18.68
C ASN A 15 -9.06 8.41 -18.15
N PHE A 16 -9.00 8.89 -16.91
CA PHE A 16 -10.12 9.53 -16.22
C PHE A 16 -9.80 10.95 -15.70
N GLY A 17 -8.59 11.44 -15.90
CA GLY A 17 -8.17 12.74 -15.35
C GLY A 17 -8.37 12.80 -13.84
N PHE A 18 -9.02 13.84 -13.35
CA PHE A 18 -9.27 14.03 -11.92
C PHE A 18 -10.53 13.32 -11.40
N VAL A 19 -11.33 12.66 -12.25
CA VAL A 19 -12.64 12.09 -11.87
C VAL A 19 -12.54 11.06 -10.76
N LEU A 20 -11.43 10.33 -10.66
CA LEU A 20 -11.21 9.28 -9.67
C LEU A 20 -10.41 9.72 -8.42
N MET A 21 -10.18 11.01 -8.24
CA MET A 21 -9.44 11.55 -7.08
C MET A 21 -10.14 11.24 -5.75
N TRP A 22 -11.47 11.17 -5.74
CA TRP A 22 -12.24 10.78 -4.56
C TRP A 22 -11.89 9.36 -4.07
N ALA A 23 -11.61 8.45 -5.00
CA ALA A 23 -11.25 7.07 -4.66
C ALA A 23 -9.89 7.01 -3.96
N LEU A 24 -8.92 7.82 -4.38
CA LEU A 24 -7.63 7.97 -3.70
C LEU A 24 -7.81 8.59 -2.32
N LEU A 25 -8.57 9.67 -2.20
CA LEU A 25 -8.86 10.31 -0.91
C LEU A 25 -9.53 9.32 0.06
N LEU A 26 -10.55 8.60 -0.42
CA LEU A 26 -11.24 7.58 0.37
C LEU A 26 -10.26 6.47 0.81
N SER A 27 -9.39 6.02 -0.09
CA SER A 27 -8.38 4.99 0.21
C SER A 27 -7.42 5.44 1.30
N ILE A 28 -6.95 6.68 1.26
CA ILE A 28 -6.07 7.25 2.29
C ILE A 28 -6.78 7.27 3.65
N ILE A 29 -8.02 7.76 3.69
CA ILE A 29 -8.82 7.83 4.93
C ILE A 29 -9.04 6.43 5.50
N VAL A 30 -9.45 5.47 4.65
CA VAL A 30 -9.67 4.08 5.06
C VAL A 30 -8.38 3.45 5.57
N THR A 31 -7.26 3.64 4.87
CA THR A 31 -5.96 3.11 5.28
C THR A 31 -5.56 3.67 6.65
N PHE A 32 -5.68 4.98 6.85
CA PHE A 32 -5.38 5.62 8.13
C PHE A 32 -6.21 5.03 9.27
N VAL A 33 -7.52 4.91 9.08
CA VAL A 33 -8.43 4.36 10.11
C VAL A 33 -8.07 2.90 10.42
N LEU A 34 -7.86 2.08 9.39
CA LEU A 34 -7.52 0.67 9.57
C LEU A 34 -6.16 0.47 10.24
N GLN A 35 -5.17 1.28 9.88
CA GLN A 35 -3.84 1.23 10.51
C GLN A 35 -3.88 1.69 11.96
N GLU A 36 -4.64 2.76 12.27
CA GLU A 36 -4.84 3.21 13.65
C GLU A 36 -5.53 2.14 14.50
N MET A 37 -6.57 1.50 13.97
CA MET A 37 -7.26 0.38 14.65
C MET A 37 -6.32 -0.80 14.88
N SER A 38 -5.51 -1.14 13.88
CA SER A 38 -4.53 -2.23 13.93
C SER A 38 -3.44 -1.94 14.96
N SER A 39 -2.90 -0.73 14.97
CA SER A 39 -1.92 -0.28 15.97
C SER A 39 -2.49 -0.30 17.39
N ARG A 40 -3.69 0.24 17.57
CA ARG A 40 -4.40 0.23 18.86
C ARG A 40 -4.59 -1.18 19.37
N LEU A 41 -4.99 -2.12 18.49
CA LEU A 41 -5.10 -3.51 18.85
C LEU A 41 -3.76 -4.07 19.36
N GLY A 42 -2.67 -3.84 18.61
CA GLY A 42 -1.32 -4.31 18.97
C GLY A 42 -0.85 -3.78 20.33
N ILE A 43 -1.07 -2.49 20.59
CA ILE A 43 -0.64 -1.82 21.84
C ILE A 43 -1.48 -2.29 23.03
N VAL A 44 -2.82 -2.30 22.89
CA VAL A 44 -3.72 -2.56 24.03
C VAL A 44 -3.78 -4.06 24.38
N SER A 45 -3.86 -4.93 23.36
CA SER A 45 -3.98 -6.37 23.60
C SER A 45 -2.63 -7.07 23.76
N GLY A 46 -1.54 -6.47 23.30
CA GLY A 46 -0.25 -7.14 23.22
C GLY A 46 -0.23 -8.31 22.22
N LEU A 47 -1.24 -8.42 21.35
CA LEU A 47 -1.39 -9.48 20.36
C LEU A 47 -1.21 -8.92 18.94
N GLY A 48 -0.71 -9.75 18.02
CA GLY A 48 -0.79 -9.45 16.59
C GLY A 48 -2.23 -9.57 16.08
N LEU A 49 -2.53 -8.96 14.94
CA LEU A 49 -3.89 -8.96 14.38
C LEU A 49 -4.45 -10.38 14.17
N SER A 50 -3.63 -11.31 13.65
CA SER A 50 -4.04 -12.71 13.47
C SER A 50 -4.26 -13.44 14.78
N GLU A 51 -3.45 -13.16 15.80
CA GLU A 51 -3.59 -13.74 17.13
C GLU A 51 -4.89 -13.26 17.80
N ALA A 52 -5.15 -11.96 17.72
CA ALA A 52 -6.36 -11.36 18.27
C ALA A 52 -7.63 -11.90 17.60
N LEU A 53 -7.66 -11.99 16.28
CA LEU A 53 -8.77 -12.59 15.53
C LEU A 53 -8.98 -14.05 15.91
N ARG A 54 -7.89 -14.81 16.03
CA ARG A 54 -7.97 -16.22 16.43
C ARG A 54 -8.47 -16.42 17.85
N SER A 55 -8.12 -15.55 18.78
CA SER A 55 -8.55 -15.64 20.18
C SER A 55 -9.99 -15.18 20.40
N SER A 56 -10.51 -14.25 19.57
CA SER A 56 -11.85 -13.68 19.72
C SER A 56 -12.97 -14.61 19.25
N ILE A 57 -12.65 -15.71 18.54
CA ILE A 57 -13.66 -16.57 17.94
C ILE A 57 -13.68 -17.94 18.61
N ASN A 58 -14.81 -18.26 19.23
CA ASN A 58 -15.01 -19.53 19.92
C ASN A 58 -15.50 -20.65 18.99
N ASN A 59 -16.24 -20.30 17.91
CA ASN A 59 -16.75 -21.27 16.97
C ASN A 59 -15.62 -21.81 16.08
N HIS A 60 -15.39 -23.14 16.13
CA HIS A 60 -14.31 -23.80 15.42
C HIS A 60 -14.40 -23.65 13.88
N PHE A 61 -15.60 -23.78 13.33
CA PHE A 61 -15.82 -23.64 11.88
C PHE A 61 -15.56 -22.19 11.41
N LEU A 62 -16.10 -21.21 12.13
CA LEU A 62 -15.89 -19.79 11.82
C LEU A 62 -14.42 -19.40 11.96
N LYS A 63 -13.74 -19.95 12.95
CA LYS A 63 -12.30 -19.76 13.15
C LYS A 63 -11.48 -20.30 11.99
N ALA A 64 -11.76 -21.54 11.55
CA ALA A 64 -11.08 -22.16 10.41
C ALA A 64 -11.33 -21.34 9.12
N PHE A 65 -12.57 -20.96 8.87
CA PHE A 65 -12.95 -20.14 7.71
C PHE A 65 -12.20 -18.80 7.69
N LEU A 66 -12.15 -18.07 8.81
CA LEU A 66 -11.43 -16.82 8.92
C LEU A 66 -9.91 -16.99 8.76
N MET A 67 -9.34 -18.07 9.30
CA MET A 67 -7.92 -18.35 9.11
C MET A 67 -7.60 -18.62 7.63
N ILE A 68 -8.45 -19.34 6.92
CA ILE A 68 -8.32 -19.55 5.46
C ILE A 68 -8.40 -18.22 4.72
N LEU A 69 -9.35 -17.34 5.06
CA LEU A 69 -9.47 -16.01 4.47
C LEU A 69 -8.21 -15.16 4.71
N ILE A 70 -7.67 -15.15 5.93
CA ILE A 70 -6.45 -14.42 6.27
C ILE A 70 -5.27 -14.95 5.45
N VAL A 71 -5.07 -16.27 5.43
CA VAL A 71 -3.97 -16.91 4.67
C VAL A 71 -4.12 -16.61 3.17
N SER A 72 -5.35 -16.67 2.64
CA SER A 72 -5.62 -16.33 1.24
C SER A 72 -5.36 -14.85 0.95
N ALA A 73 -5.80 -13.95 1.82
CA ALA A 73 -5.57 -12.51 1.66
C ALA A 73 -4.08 -12.18 1.72
N LEU A 74 -3.33 -12.79 2.64
CA LEU A 74 -1.88 -12.58 2.76
C LEU A 74 -1.10 -13.28 1.66
N GLY A 75 -1.47 -14.51 1.26
CA GLY A 75 -0.76 -15.27 0.23
C GLY A 75 -1.11 -14.77 -1.17
N ILE A 76 -2.36 -14.92 -1.59
CA ILE A 76 -2.81 -14.59 -2.94
C ILE A 76 -2.81 -13.06 -3.16
N GLY A 77 -3.28 -12.30 -2.16
CA GLY A 77 -3.31 -10.84 -2.22
C GLY A 77 -1.92 -10.24 -2.38
N ASN A 78 -0.94 -10.70 -1.59
CA ASN A 78 0.44 -10.22 -1.73
C ASN A 78 1.09 -10.67 -3.04
N ALA A 79 0.84 -11.90 -3.49
CA ALA A 79 1.34 -12.36 -4.77
C ALA A 79 0.80 -11.49 -5.92
N ALA A 80 -0.50 -11.19 -5.92
CA ALA A 80 -1.10 -10.29 -6.91
C ALA A 80 -0.51 -8.87 -6.84
N PHE A 81 -0.26 -8.36 -5.63
CA PHE A 81 0.37 -7.05 -5.42
C PHE A 81 1.80 -7.02 -5.96
N GLU A 82 2.59 -8.07 -5.71
CA GLU A 82 3.96 -8.18 -6.24
C GLU A 82 4.00 -8.31 -7.77
N VAL A 83 3.04 -8.98 -8.39
CA VAL A 83 2.90 -8.97 -9.86
C VAL A 83 2.73 -7.54 -10.37
N GLY A 84 1.92 -6.72 -9.71
CA GLY A 84 1.76 -5.30 -10.02
C GLY A 84 3.07 -4.51 -9.89
N ASN A 85 3.85 -4.75 -8.84
CA ASN A 85 5.13 -4.10 -8.59
C ASN A 85 6.18 -4.48 -9.64
N ILE A 86 6.32 -5.76 -9.95
CA ILE A 86 7.27 -6.26 -10.96
C ILE A 86 6.88 -5.72 -12.34
N THR A 87 5.58 -5.75 -12.68
CA THR A 87 5.09 -5.23 -13.96
C THR A 87 5.32 -3.72 -14.08
N GLY A 88 5.03 -2.96 -13.03
CA GLY A 88 5.27 -1.52 -13.00
C GLY A 88 6.75 -1.16 -13.17
N ALA A 89 7.64 -1.87 -12.48
CA ALA A 89 9.09 -1.72 -12.64
C ALA A 89 9.57 -2.11 -14.04
N ALA A 90 9.00 -3.18 -14.62
CA ALA A 90 9.32 -3.63 -15.96
C ALA A 90 8.87 -2.64 -17.05
N ILE A 91 7.72 -1.99 -16.88
CA ILE A 91 7.27 -0.90 -17.78
C ILE A 91 8.29 0.24 -17.72
N GLY A 92 8.72 0.68 -16.54
CA GLY A 92 9.74 1.69 -16.39
C GLY A 92 11.07 1.31 -17.07
N LEU A 93 11.53 0.07 -16.84
CA LEU A 93 12.74 -0.46 -17.48
C LEU A 93 12.62 -0.51 -19.01
N SER A 94 11.49 -0.95 -19.55
CA SER A 94 11.27 -1.06 -20.99
C SER A 94 11.32 0.30 -21.68
N GLN A 95 10.84 1.35 -21.03
CA GLN A 95 10.87 2.73 -21.57
C GLN A 95 12.30 3.28 -21.69
N ILE A 96 13.20 2.88 -20.79
CA ILE A 96 14.59 3.38 -20.75
C ILE A 96 15.49 2.53 -21.66
N SER A 97 15.27 1.20 -21.69
CA SER A 97 16.19 0.25 -22.34
C SER A 97 15.77 -0.16 -23.75
N ASN A 98 14.58 0.23 -24.24
CA ASN A 98 13.97 -0.23 -25.47
C ASN A 98 13.76 -1.77 -25.55
N LEU A 99 13.79 -2.45 -24.39
CA LEU A 99 13.52 -3.88 -24.32
C LEU A 99 12.00 -4.16 -24.37
N SER A 100 11.63 -5.37 -24.78
CA SER A 100 10.23 -5.78 -24.67
C SER A 100 9.79 -5.86 -23.21
N ILE A 101 8.51 -5.64 -22.93
CA ILE A 101 7.96 -5.73 -21.57
C ILE A 101 8.22 -7.12 -20.97
N SER A 102 8.07 -8.20 -21.77
CA SER A 102 8.33 -9.57 -21.31
C SER A 102 9.78 -9.77 -20.85
N SER A 103 10.75 -9.26 -21.64
CA SER A 103 12.17 -9.33 -21.26
C SER A 103 12.45 -8.53 -20.00
N SER A 104 11.84 -7.34 -19.89
CA SER A 104 11.98 -6.48 -18.69
C SER A 104 11.39 -7.12 -17.44
N VAL A 105 10.25 -7.82 -17.54
CA VAL A 105 9.66 -8.58 -16.41
C VAL A 105 10.61 -9.68 -15.95
N LEU A 106 11.23 -10.42 -16.87
CA LEU A 106 12.19 -11.48 -16.52
C LEU A 106 13.43 -10.90 -15.82
N ILE A 107 13.98 -9.81 -16.35
CA ILE A 107 15.15 -9.14 -15.76
C ILE A 107 14.84 -8.63 -14.35
N VAL A 108 13.73 -7.92 -14.18
CA VAL A 108 13.30 -7.41 -12.88
C VAL A 108 13.03 -8.55 -11.90
N GLY A 109 12.33 -9.61 -12.35
CA GLY A 109 12.04 -10.78 -11.51
C GLY A 109 13.30 -11.49 -11.03
N ILE A 110 14.26 -11.74 -11.93
CA ILE A 110 15.55 -12.35 -11.58
C ILE A 110 16.32 -11.46 -10.60
N LEU A 111 16.36 -10.15 -10.85
CA LEU A 111 17.05 -9.20 -9.98
C LEU A 111 16.45 -9.19 -8.57
N VAL A 112 15.12 -9.20 -8.45
CA VAL A 112 14.42 -9.28 -7.16
C VAL A 112 14.76 -10.59 -6.45
N LEU A 113 14.75 -11.73 -7.15
CA LEU A 113 15.12 -13.02 -6.56
C LEU A 113 16.56 -13.04 -6.04
N ILE A 114 17.51 -12.48 -6.80
CA ILE A 114 18.91 -12.35 -6.37
C ILE A 114 18.98 -11.47 -5.12
N LEU A 115 18.32 -10.30 -5.10
CA LEU A 115 18.31 -9.39 -3.97
C LEU A 115 17.71 -10.04 -2.71
N LEU A 116 16.62 -10.80 -2.85
CA LEU A 116 16.02 -11.53 -1.74
C LEU A 116 16.94 -12.63 -1.19
N GLY A 117 17.76 -13.22 -2.02
CA GLY A 117 18.80 -14.20 -1.62
C GLY A 117 19.97 -13.60 -0.85
N THR A 118 20.16 -12.28 -0.93
CA THR A 118 21.22 -11.57 -0.22
C THR A 118 20.73 -11.09 1.15
N ARG A 119 21.57 -11.19 2.19
CA ARG A 119 21.20 -10.72 3.55
C ARG A 119 21.47 -9.22 3.76
N ILE A 120 21.40 -8.40 2.70
CA ILE A 120 21.74 -6.96 2.74
C ILE A 120 20.50 -6.09 3.04
N PHE A 121 19.62 -6.56 3.90
CA PHE A 121 18.34 -5.88 4.18
C PHE A 121 18.47 -4.43 4.62
N LYS A 122 19.43 -4.10 5.48
CA LYS A 122 19.64 -2.71 5.96
C LYS A 122 20.06 -1.77 4.84
N MET A 123 20.95 -2.20 3.95
CA MET A 123 21.39 -1.39 2.82
C MET A 123 20.26 -1.19 1.81
N LEU A 124 19.47 -2.25 1.55
CA LEU A 124 18.29 -2.17 0.69
C LEU A 124 17.25 -1.19 1.25
N GLU A 125 16.98 -1.24 2.56
CA GLU A 125 16.04 -0.31 3.22
C GLU A 125 16.48 1.15 3.05
N GLN A 126 17.76 1.45 3.23
CA GLN A 126 18.30 2.79 3.04
C GLN A 126 18.19 3.26 1.59
N ILE A 127 18.56 2.41 0.63
CA ILE A 127 18.44 2.72 -0.80
C ILE A 127 16.99 2.97 -1.18
N LEU A 128 16.06 2.12 -0.73
CA LEU A 128 14.63 2.27 -0.99
C LEU A 128 14.09 3.57 -0.39
N THR A 129 14.50 3.93 0.82
CA THR A 129 14.10 5.20 1.46
C THR A 129 14.56 6.39 0.62
N VAL A 130 15.82 6.41 0.17
CA VAL A 130 16.34 7.48 -0.70
C VAL A 130 15.57 7.54 -2.02
N LEU A 131 15.28 6.40 -2.64
CA LEU A 131 14.50 6.34 -3.89
C LEU A 131 13.07 6.88 -3.71
N VAL A 132 12.42 6.56 -2.60
CA VAL A 132 11.08 7.09 -2.28
C VAL A 132 11.11 8.61 -2.11
N VAL A 133 12.13 9.15 -1.43
CA VAL A 133 12.31 10.61 -1.29
C VAL A 133 12.51 11.27 -2.65
N ILE A 134 13.38 10.72 -3.50
CA ILE A 134 13.61 11.23 -4.85
C ILE A 134 12.32 11.20 -5.68
N MET A 135 11.59 10.08 -5.64
CA MET A 135 10.31 9.92 -6.34
C MET A 135 9.29 10.96 -5.86
N SER A 136 9.18 11.18 -4.54
CA SER A 136 8.27 12.17 -3.95
C SER A 136 8.62 13.60 -4.42
N LEU A 137 9.92 13.94 -4.46
CA LEU A 137 10.38 15.23 -4.97
C LEU A 137 10.06 15.40 -6.45
N LEU A 138 10.25 14.36 -7.26
CA LEU A 138 9.90 14.39 -8.69
C LEU A 138 8.40 14.59 -8.91
N PHE A 139 7.54 13.94 -8.12
CA PHE A 139 6.09 14.18 -8.18
C PHE A 139 5.71 15.61 -7.79
N LEU A 140 6.32 16.16 -6.75
CA LEU A 140 6.09 17.55 -6.34
C LEU A 140 6.53 18.53 -7.45
N LEU A 141 7.69 18.31 -8.05
CA LEU A 141 8.16 19.12 -9.19
C LEU A 141 7.20 19.02 -10.37
N THR A 142 6.76 17.81 -10.71
CA THR A 142 5.79 17.60 -11.79
C THR A 142 4.48 18.33 -11.50
N MET A 143 3.99 18.27 -10.25
CA MET A 143 2.76 18.96 -9.84
C MET A 143 2.86 20.49 -10.01
N ILE A 144 4.03 21.07 -9.77
CA ILE A 144 4.27 22.53 -9.93
C ILE A 144 4.36 22.95 -11.41
N THR A 145 4.82 22.04 -12.28
CA THR A 145 5.03 22.33 -13.72
C THR A 145 3.77 22.13 -14.57
N ILE A 146 2.78 21.40 -14.08
CA ILE A 146 1.53 21.11 -14.80
C ILE A 146 0.50 22.20 -14.49
N GLU A 147 -0.16 22.71 -15.52
CA GLU A 147 -1.34 23.57 -15.36
C GLU A 147 -2.50 22.74 -14.82
N ILE A 148 -2.85 22.98 -13.57
CA ILE A 148 -3.91 22.23 -12.88
C ILE A 148 -5.22 23.01 -12.99
N ASP A 149 -6.25 22.38 -13.56
CA ASP A 149 -7.63 22.85 -13.45
C ASP A 149 -8.17 22.55 -12.06
N TYR A 150 -8.02 23.52 -11.15
CA TYR A 150 -8.44 23.37 -9.75
C TYR A 150 -9.95 23.09 -9.61
N SER A 151 -10.79 23.54 -10.54
CA SER A 151 -12.22 23.27 -10.53
C SER A 151 -12.51 21.80 -10.77
N LYS A 152 -11.84 21.20 -11.76
CA LYS A 152 -11.96 19.75 -12.05
C LYS A 152 -11.37 18.90 -10.93
N LEU A 153 -10.25 19.33 -10.36
CA LEU A 153 -9.61 18.64 -9.24
C LEU A 153 -10.52 18.59 -8.02
N LEU A 154 -11.07 19.74 -7.58
CA LEU A 154 -11.98 19.80 -6.44
C LEU A 154 -13.25 18.99 -6.69
N ARG A 155 -13.81 19.08 -7.90
CA ARG A 155 -14.97 18.30 -8.29
C ARG A 155 -14.69 16.80 -8.24
N GLY A 156 -13.54 16.35 -8.77
CA GLY A 156 -13.13 14.96 -8.73
C GLY A 156 -12.81 14.43 -7.33
N LEU A 157 -12.41 15.33 -6.41
CA LEU A 157 -12.11 14.98 -5.02
C LEU A 157 -13.38 14.75 -4.18
N PHE A 158 -14.41 15.61 -4.37
CA PHE A 158 -15.59 15.62 -3.51
C PHE A 158 -16.86 15.05 -4.14
N ILE A 159 -16.88 14.82 -5.46
CA ILE A 159 -18.04 14.26 -6.15
C ILE A 159 -17.71 12.86 -6.66
N PRO A 160 -18.07 11.79 -5.92
CA PRO A 160 -17.85 10.43 -6.36
C PRO A 160 -18.58 10.14 -7.66
N THR A 161 -17.84 9.76 -8.69
CA THR A 161 -18.41 9.36 -9.99
C THR A 161 -17.93 7.94 -10.28
N VAL A 162 -18.89 7.04 -10.51
CA VAL A 162 -18.65 5.64 -10.84
C VAL A 162 -19.32 5.32 -12.16
N THR A 163 -18.53 4.80 -13.09
CA THR A 163 -19.03 4.30 -14.39
C THR A 163 -18.61 2.83 -14.53
N ALA A 164 -19.26 2.09 -15.42
CA ALA A 164 -18.89 0.70 -15.68
C ALA A 164 -17.42 0.58 -16.13
N SER A 165 -16.91 1.56 -16.89
CA SER A 165 -15.51 1.60 -17.36
C SER A 165 -14.51 1.96 -16.27
N SER A 166 -14.90 2.73 -15.24
CA SER A 166 -14.01 3.14 -14.16
C SER A 166 -13.96 2.18 -12.97
N LEU A 167 -14.91 1.23 -12.87
CA LEU A 167 -15.06 0.37 -11.71
C LEU A 167 -13.78 -0.43 -11.39
N LEU A 168 -13.17 -1.07 -12.39
CA LEU A 168 -11.93 -1.83 -12.21
C LEU A 168 -10.77 -0.93 -11.77
N THR A 169 -10.69 0.27 -12.33
CA THR A 169 -9.65 1.24 -11.97
C THR A 169 -9.84 1.75 -10.54
N ILE A 170 -11.08 1.99 -10.11
CA ILE A 170 -11.41 2.36 -8.72
C ILE A 170 -11.00 1.23 -7.76
N MET A 171 -11.36 -0.01 -8.08
CA MET A 171 -10.96 -1.18 -7.29
C MET A 171 -9.44 -1.33 -7.21
N ALA A 172 -8.75 -1.11 -8.32
CA ALA A 172 -7.29 -1.15 -8.36
C ALA A 172 -6.66 -0.04 -7.52
N LEU A 173 -7.15 1.21 -7.60
CA LEU A 173 -6.68 2.33 -6.78
C LEU A 173 -6.84 2.05 -5.28
N ILE A 174 -8.01 1.56 -4.87
CA ILE A 174 -8.27 1.19 -3.48
C ILE A 174 -7.37 0.02 -3.06
N GLY A 175 -7.28 -1.01 -3.88
CA GLY A 175 -6.51 -2.23 -3.59
C GLY A 175 -5.00 -2.02 -3.49
N THR A 176 -4.43 -1.07 -4.25
CA THR A 176 -3.00 -0.73 -4.15
C THR A 176 -2.66 0.10 -2.92
N THR A 177 -3.65 0.74 -2.30
CA THR A 177 -3.48 1.60 -1.12
C THR A 177 -3.81 0.85 0.16
N VAL A 178 -4.96 0.16 0.19
CA VAL A 178 -5.41 -0.64 1.34
C VAL A 178 -4.88 -2.06 1.21
N VAL A 179 -3.62 -2.26 1.61
CA VAL A 179 -2.97 -3.57 1.47
C VAL A 179 -3.08 -4.38 2.77
N PRO A 180 -3.70 -5.58 2.76
CA PRO A 180 -3.96 -6.34 3.99
C PRO A 180 -2.73 -6.64 4.83
N TYR A 181 -1.60 -7.03 4.24
CA TYR A 181 -0.40 -7.37 4.99
C TYR A 181 0.14 -6.21 5.83
N ASN A 182 -0.05 -4.96 5.36
CA ASN A 182 0.38 -3.78 6.11
C ASN A 182 -0.33 -3.67 7.46
N LEU A 183 -1.60 -4.08 7.55
CA LEU A 183 -2.36 -4.06 8.80
C LEU A 183 -1.78 -5.06 9.81
N PHE A 184 -1.41 -6.26 9.34
CA PHE A 184 -0.78 -7.28 10.20
C PHE A 184 0.59 -6.83 10.68
N LEU A 185 1.42 -6.30 9.78
CA LEU A 185 2.73 -5.77 10.12
C LEU A 185 2.64 -4.57 11.06
N HIS A 186 1.67 -3.69 10.85
CA HIS A 186 1.50 -2.48 11.66
C HIS A 186 1.09 -2.82 13.11
N ALA A 187 0.19 -3.80 13.31
CA ALA A 187 -0.14 -4.30 14.63
C ALA A 187 1.09 -4.86 15.36
N ASP A 188 1.85 -5.70 14.68
CA ASP A 188 3.06 -6.33 15.24
C ASP A 188 4.18 -5.31 15.49
N ALA A 189 4.38 -4.34 14.61
CA ALA A 189 5.36 -3.28 14.77
C ALA A 189 5.00 -2.38 15.95
N SER A 190 3.74 -1.97 16.06
CA SER A 190 3.25 -1.13 17.15
C SER A 190 3.35 -1.82 18.51
N LYS A 191 2.97 -3.11 18.58
CA LYS A 191 3.16 -3.95 19.76
C LYS A 191 4.62 -3.95 20.25
N ARG A 192 5.60 -4.04 19.35
CA ARG A 192 7.03 -4.07 19.67
C ARG A 192 7.61 -2.70 19.99
N LYS A 193 7.27 -1.70 19.17
CA LYS A 193 7.82 -0.33 19.26
C LYS A 193 7.42 0.36 20.57
N TRP A 194 6.20 0.13 21.03
CA TRP A 194 5.61 0.84 22.16
C TRP A 194 5.47 -0.01 23.44
N LYS A 195 6.11 -1.20 23.48
CA LYS A 195 5.97 -2.19 24.55
C LYS A 195 6.25 -1.65 25.96
N ASP A 196 7.23 -0.76 26.07
CA ASP A 196 7.74 -0.27 27.37
C ASP A 196 7.15 1.10 27.75
N GLN A 197 6.14 1.58 27.03
CA GLN A 197 5.47 2.85 27.31
C GLN A 197 4.11 2.62 27.98
N GLU A 198 3.66 3.66 28.71
CA GLU A 198 2.29 3.68 29.20
C GLU A 198 1.32 3.66 28.02
N VAL A 199 0.23 2.88 28.14
CA VAL A 199 -0.73 2.64 27.05
C VAL A 199 -1.27 3.94 26.46
N THR A 200 -1.61 4.92 27.30
CA THR A 200 -2.15 6.22 26.84
C THR A 200 -1.14 6.99 26.00
N GLN A 201 0.12 7.02 26.46
CA GLN A 201 1.20 7.68 25.73
C GLN A 201 1.55 6.92 24.45
N ALA A 202 1.62 5.60 24.49
CA ALA A 202 1.86 4.73 23.35
C ALA A 202 0.80 4.94 22.25
N LEU A 203 -0.48 5.04 22.61
CA LEU A 203 -1.57 5.30 21.66
C LEU A 203 -1.45 6.68 20.99
N ASN A 204 -1.13 7.72 21.76
CA ASN A 204 -0.96 9.06 21.19
C ASN A 204 0.24 9.14 20.24
N ASN A 205 1.38 8.56 20.64
CA ASN A 205 2.57 8.50 19.80
C ASN A 205 2.34 7.67 18.53
N SER A 206 1.62 6.56 18.65
CA SER A 206 1.27 5.71 17.50
C SER A 206 0.33 6.39 16.50
N ARG A 207 -0.63 7.22 16.97
CA ARG A 207 -1.50 8.01 16.09
C ARG A 207 -0.70 9.04 15.29
N VAL A 208 0.25 9.71 15.92
CA VAL A 208 1.14 10.66 15.24
C VAL A 208 2.00 9.93 14.21
N ASP A 209 2.58 8.79 14.59
CA ASP A 209 3.38 7.92 13.71
C ASP A 209 2.58 7.47 12.48
N THR A 210 1.34 7.00 12.69
CA THR A 210 0.44 6.59 11.61
C THR A 210 0.00 7.76 10.71
N ALA A 211 -0.16 8.97 11.27
CA ALA A 211 -0.56 10.15 10.50
C ALA A 211 0.57 10.70 9.62
N ILE A 212 1.83 10.44 9.98
CA ILE A 212 3.01 10.92 9.24
C ILE A 212 3.45 9.88 8.18
N SER A 213 3.15 8.59 8.39
CA SER A 213 3.53 7.48 7.49
C SER A 213 2.65 7.39 6.27
#